data_eeb27e206afb511e540414f08381a5e0
#
_entry.id   eeb27e206afb511e540414f08381a5e0
#
_cell.length_a   1.000
_cell.length_b   1.000
_cell.length_c   1.000
_cell.angle_alpha   90.00
_cell.angle_beta   90.00
_cell.angle_gamma   90.00
#
_symmetry.space_group_name_H-M   'P 1'
#
loop_
_entity.id
_entity.type
_entity.pdbx_description
1 polymer ?
#
loop_
_entity_poly.entity_id
_entity_poly.type
_entity_poly.pdbx_seq_one_letter_code
_entity_poly.pdbx_strand_id
1 'polypeptide(L)'
;MQLKDYFERKISEAEEPRVKRLKTCHINDQGLGLSRDVYATARPEKDARATLSSTIKRELGPNVIVIADGMNYIKGFRYQLYCEAKAVQTPSCVVHVGMPADRCRELNEAALESGSAGYEREVFENLVFRYEEPNGMSRWDSPLFTIPFDDAEPPCEAIWEAMVGSDGKAKVVRPNAATVLKPATEQNYLYELDKTTSEIISLITTWQQDHPGEGSGQIKLPETDLIIELPAEPPSLSQLQRLRRRFTALNRQHSLSKARIRHLFVDYINDDFQR
;
A
#
# COMPACT_ATOMS: atom_id res chain seq x y z
N MET A 1 27.86 -1.30 -4.53
CA MET A 1 28.85 -1.27 -3.43
C MET A 1 29.20 0.16 -3.05
N GLN A 2 29.73 1.00 -3.98
CA GLN A 2 30.17 2.39 -3.70
C GLN A 2 29.19 3.24 -2.88
N LEU A 3 27.89 3.25 -3.26
CA LEU A 3 26.85 4.01 -2.54
C LEU A 3 26.63 3.51 -1.12
N LYS A 4 26.64 2.18 -0.91
CA LYS A 4 26.50 1.58 0.41
C LYS A 4 27.70 1.96 1.30
N ASP A 5 28.90 1.76 0.80
CA ASP A 5 30.13 2.06 1.52
C ASP A 5 30.23 3.54 1.91
N TYR A 6 29.78 4.42 1.00
CA TYR A 6 29.69 5.85 1.27
C TYR A 6 28.70 6.14 2.42
N PHE A 7 27.52 5.55 2.40
CA PHE A 7 26.51 5.75 3.46
C PHE A 7 26.96 5.20 4.81
N GLU A 8 27.58 4.03 4.85
CA GLU A 8 28.12 3.44 6.06
C GLU A 8 29.21 4.30 6.69
N ARG A 9 30.10 4.88 5.86
CA ARG A 9 31.11 5.83 6.31
C ARG A 9 30.46 7.10 6.89
N LYS A 10 29.51 7.74 6.18
CA LYS A 10 28.79 8.93 6.68
C LYS A 10 28.08 8.66 8.00
N ILE A 11 27.48 7.49 8.18
CA ILE A 11 26.81 7.09 9.42
C ILE A 11 27.83 6.93 10.54
N SER A 12 28.97 6.30 10.27
CA SER A 12 30.02 6.07 11.28
C SER A 12 30.69 7.36 11.75
N GLU A 13 30.87 8.32 10.86
CA GLU A 13 31.50 9.63 11.12
C GLU A 13 30.51 10.66 11.70
N ALA A 14 29.21 10.39 11.66
CA ALA A 14 28.20 11.34 12.10
C ALA A 14 28.28 11.60 13.61
N GLU A 15 28.11 12.86 14.03
CA GLU A 15 27.98 13.22 15.44
C GLU A 15 26.51 13.21 15.89
N GLU A 16 25.60 13.40 14.97
CA GLU A 16 24.19 13.55 15.26
C GLU A 16 23.50 12.23 15.65
N PRO A 17 22.79 12.17 16.80
CA PRO A 17 22.20 10.93 17.30
C PRO A 17 21.18 10.28 16.35
N ARG A 18 20.51 11.07 15.50
CA ARG A 18 19.58 10.53 14.50
C ARG A 18 20.31 9.78 13.40
N VAL A 19 21.38 10.37 12.87
CA VAL A 19 22.18 9.78 11.81
C VAL A 19 22.90 8.52 12.30
N LYS A 20 23.47 8.57 13.50
CA LYS A 20 24.12 7.39 14.15
C LYS A 20 23.22 6.15 14.27
N ARG A 21 21.91 6.34 14.32
CA ARG A 21 20.93 5.24 14.40
C ARG A 21 20.57 4.64 13.06
N LEU A 22 20.94 5.31 11.96
CA LEU A 22 20.66 4.80 10.62
C LEU A 22 21.45 3.52 10.36
N LYS A 23 20.85 2.64 9.59
CA LYS A 23 21.47 1.41 9.09
C LYS A 23 21.25 1.35 7.58
N THR A 24 22.18 0.74 6.87
CA THR A 24 22.04 0.46 5.44
C THR A 24 21.63 -0.99 5.23
N CYS A 25 20.69 -1.23 4.35
CA CYS A 25 20.29 -2.56 3.90
C CYS A 25 20.38 -2.61 2.37
N HIS A 26 21.23 -3.50 1.84
CA HIS A 26 21.41 -3.70 0.41
C HIS A 26 20.68 -4.98 -0.01
N ILE A 27 19.71 -4.85 -0.91
CA ILE A 27 18.87 -5.94 -1.40
C ILE A 27 19.04 -6.03 -2.91
N ASN A 28 19.49 -7.16 -3.39
CA ASN A 28 19.70 -7.45 -4.81
C ASN A 28 19.30 -8.90 -5.14
N ASP A 29 19.19 -9.20 -6.43
CA ASP A 29 18.80 -10.54 -6.91
C ASP A 29 19.75 -11.62 -6.39
N GLN A 30 21.04 -11.39 -6.42
CA GLN A 30 22.05 -12.34 -5.94
C GLN A 30 21.90 -12.63 -4.45
N GLY A 31 21.72 -11.61 -3.63
CA GLY A 31 21.48 -11.75 -2.19
C GLY A 31 20.19 -12.49 -1.84
N LEU A 32 19.22 -12.45 -2.76
CA LEU A 32 17.95 -13.18 -2.65
C LEU A 32 18.01 -14.59 -3.27
N GLY A 33 19.15 -15.00 -3.82
CA GLY A 33 19.29 -16.29 -4.49
C GLY A 33 18.52 -16.40 -5.80
N LEU A 34 18.19 -15.27 -6.43
CA LEU A 34 17.48 -15.22 -7.70
C LEU A 34 18.48 -15.33 -8.85
N SER A 35 18.34 -16.35 -9.69
CA SER A 35 19.11 -16.50 -10.91
C SER A 35 18.57 -15.62 -12.04
N ARG A 36 19.37 -15.36 -13.07
CA ARG A 36 18.93 -14.57 -14.23
C ARG A 36 17.85 -15.26 -15.07
N ASP A 37 17.72 -16.57 -14.96
CA ASP A 37 16.71 -17.38 -15.66
C ASP A 37 15.27 -17.03 -15.22
N VAL A 38 15.09 -16.46 -14.03
CA VAL A 38 13.76 -16.04 -13.56
C VAL A 38 13.10 -15.02 -14.48
N TYR A 39 13.90 -14.29 -15.29
CA TYR A 39 13.40 -13.30 -16.24
C TYR A 39 13.01 -13.88 -17.60
N ALA A 40 13.23 -15.18 -17.84
CA ALA A 40 12.87 -15.84 -19.08
C ALA A 40 11.36 -15.99 -19.28
N THR A 41 10.59 -16.12 -18.21
CA THR A 41 9.14 -16.33 -18.27
C THR A 41 8.38 -15.48 -17.25
N ALA A 42 7.14 -15.13 -17.58
CA ALA A 42 6.34 -14.16 -16.82
C ALA A 42 6.06 -14.58 -15.36
N ARG A 43 5.88 -15.86 -15.08
CA ARG A 43 5.53 -16.33 -13.73
C ARG A 43 6.72 -16.25 -12.76
N PRO A 44 7.89 -16.87 -13.05
CA PRO A 44 9.08 -16.70 -12.20
C PRO A 44 9.50 -15.25 -12.03
N GLU A 45 9.41 -14.43 -13.08
CA GLU A 45 9.69 -13.00 -13.02
C GLU A 45 8.75 -12.26 -12.04
N LYS A 46 7.45 -12.59 -12.06
CA LYS A 46 6.48 -12.04 -11.11
C LYS A 46 6.79 -12.46 -9.68
N ASP A 47 7.15 -13.73 -9.48
CA ASP A 47 7.49 -14.27 -8.16
C ASP A 47 8.80 -13.66 -7.64
N ALA A 48 9.81 -13.44 -8.50
CA ALA A 48 11.04 -12.73 -8.19
C ALA A 48 10.76 -11.29 -7.73
N ARG A 49 9.93 -10.54 -8.48
CA ARG A 49 9.53 -9.19 -8.07
C ARG A 49 8.73 -9.17 -6.76
N ALA A 50 7.89 -10.16 -6.52
CA ALA A 50 7.16 -10.29 -5.26
C ALA A 50 8.11 -10.55 -4.09
N THR A 51 9.12 -11.41 -4.26
CA THR A 51 10.17 -11.68 -3.28
C THR A 51 10.97 -10.43 -2.96
N LEU A 52 11.43 -9.70 -3.98
CA LEU A 52 12.15 -8.44 -3.82
C LEU A 52 11.29 -7.40 -3.07
N SER A 53 10.06 -7.17 -3.52
CA SER A 53 9.13 -6.22 -2.90
C SER A 53 8.81 -6.56 -1.44
N SER A 54 8.56 -7.83 -1.13
CA SER A 54 8.26 -8.27 0.24
C SER A 54 9.46 -8.11 1.17
N THR A 55 10.68 -8.37 0.67
CA THR A 55 11.91 -8.17 1.43
C THR A 55 12.15 -6.68 1.69
N ILE A 56 12.02 -5.83 0.67
CA ILE A 56 12.12 -4.37 0.82
C ILE A 56 11.12 -3.88 1.87
N LYS A 57 9.86 -4.29 1.77
CA LYS A 57 8.81 -3.89 2.71
C LYS A 57 9.10 -4.29 4.16
N ARG A 58 9.68 -5.46 4.37
CA ARG A 58 10.08 -5.94 5.70
C ARG A 58 11.21 -5.12 6.31
N GLU A 59 12.19 -4.71 5.49
CA GLU A 59 13.36 -3.96 5.94
C GLU A 59 13.10 -2.44 6.04
N LEU A 60 12.07 -1.92 5.33
CA LEU A 60 11.73 -0.49 5.39
C LEU A 60 11.33 -0.06 6.80
N GLY A 61 11.97 1.00 7.27
CA GLY A 61 11.68 1.59 8.58
C GLY A 61 12.34 2.97 8.75
N PRO A 62 12.01 3.70 9.83
CA PRO A 62 12.44 5.08 10.02
C PRO A 62 13.98 5.24 10.20
N ASN A 63 14.68 4.15 10.52
CA ASN A 63 16.13 4.16 10.76
C ASN A 63 16.89 3.27 9.77
N VAL A 64 16.28 2.88 8.65
CA VAL A 64 16.91 2.00 7.67
C VAL A 64 16.88 2.66 6.29
N ILE A 65 18.05 2.78 5.67
CA ILE A 65 18.21 3.17 4.26
C ILE A 65 18.28 1.87 3.46
N VAL A 66 17.23 1.59 2.69
CA VAL A 66 17.17 0.40 1.84
C VAL A 66 17.66 0.77 0.43
N ILE A 67 18.68 0.06 -0.04
CA ILE A 67 19.17 0.14 -1.42
C ILE A 67 18.59 -1.07 -2.16
N ALA A 68 17.56 -0.83 -2.96
CA ALA A 68 16.93 -1.83 -3.81
C ALA A 68 17.69 -1.92 -5.14
N ASP A 69 18.75 -2.72 -5.16
CA ASP A 69 19.67 -2.88 -6.28
C ASP A 69 19.20 -3.99 -7.21
N GLY A 70 18.47 -3.58 -8.22
CA GLY A 70 17.93 -4.45 -9.25
C GLY A 70 17.62 -3.66 -10.51
N MET A 71 17.16 -4.34 -11.54
CA MET A 71 16.86 -3.68 -12.82
C MET A 71 15.75 -2.63 -12.69
N ASN A 72 14.75 -2.85 -11.83
CA ASN A 72 13.63 -1.93 -11.58
C ASN A 72 13.04 -1.32 -12.88
N TYR A 73 13.08 -2.09 -13.96
CA TYR A 73 12.86 -1.65 -15.36
C TYR A 73 11.40 -1.34 -15.69
N ILE A 74 10.44 -1.75 -14.84
CA ILE A 74 9.00 -1.49 -15.04
C ILE A 74 8.59 -0.31 -14.17
N LYS A 75 8.04 0.75 -14.79
CA LYS A 75 7.58 1.96 -14.05
C LYS A 75 6.54 1.65 -12.98
N GLY A 76 5.65 0.70 -13.24
CA GLY A 76 4.64 0.26 -12.27
C GLY A 76 5.26 -0.36 -11.02
N PHE A 77 6.38 -1.07 -11.16
CA PHE A 77 7.12 -1.61 -10.02
C PHE A 77 7.84 -0.51 -9.23
N ARG A 78 8.48 0.46 -9.90
CA ARG A 78 9.05 1.63 -9.23
C ARG A 78 7.99 2.44 -8.48
N TYR A 79 6.80 2.60 -9.08
CA TYR A 79 5.66 3.21 -8.40
C TYR A 79 5.23 2.43 -7.14
N GLN A 80 5.20 1.10 -7.19
CA GLN A 80 4.91 0.26 -6.03
C GLN A 80 5.91 0.48 -4.90
N LEU A 81 7.22 0.46 -5.19
CA LEU A 81 8.28 0.72 -4.20
C LEU A 81 8.16 2.13 -3.60
N TYR A 82 7.86 3.12 -4.42
CA TYR A 82 7.57 4.48 -3.95
C TYR A 82 6.38 4.50 -2.97
N CYS A 83 5.31 3.77 -3.26
CA CYS A 83 4.15 3.69 -2.36
C CYS A 83 4.50 3.04 -1.03
N GLU A 84 5.34 1.99 -1.02
CA GLU A 84 5.81 1.36 0.22
C GLU A 84 6.66 2.34 1.06
N ALA A 85 7.58 3.08 0.44
CA ALA A 85 8.36 4.11 1.12
C ALA A 85 7.46 5.20 1.72
N LYS A 86 6.45 5.66 0.97
CA LYS A 86 5.46 6.64 1.44
C LYS A 86 4.62 6.13 2.62
N ALA A 87 4.26 4.85 2.62
CA ALA A 87 3.47 4.25 3.70
C ALA A 87 4.19 4.30 5.05
N VAL A 88 5.51 4.14 5.05
CA VAL A 88 6.35 4.26 6.26
C VAL A 88 6.98 5.65 6.43
N GLN A 89 6.53 6.63 5.65
CA GLN A 89 6.95 8.03 5.73
C GLN A 89 8.47 8.24 5.54
N THR A 90 9.12 7.37 4.75
CA THR A 90 10.53 7.49 4.41
C THR A 90 10.74 8.17 3.04
N PRO A 91 11.79 8.99 2.86
CA PRO A 91 12.14 9.51 1.54
C PRO A 91 12.52 8.38 0.59
N SER A 92 12.42 8.66 -0.71
CA SER A 92 12.85 7.76 -1.77
C SER A 92 13.47 8.55 -2.91
N CYS A 93 14.41 7.97 -3.61
CA CYS A 93 14.98 8.48 -4.86
C CYS A 93 15.23 7.32 -5.81
N VAL A 94 15.43 7.64 -7.08
CA VAL A 94 15.86 6.67 -8.09
C VAL A 94 17.28 7.01 -8.53
N VAL A 95 18.13 6.01 -8.53
CA VAL A 95 19.48 6.08 -9.07
C VAL A 95 19.48 5.24 -10.35
N HIS A 96 19.68 5.89 -11.49
CA HIS A 96 19.67 5.29 -12.80
C HIS A 96 21.09 5.25 -13.37
N VAL A 97 21.62 4.04 -13.58
CA VAL A 97 22.90 3.85 -14.25
C VAL A 97 22.62 3.77 -15.75
N GLY A 98 22.92 4.88 -16.45
CA GLY A 98 22.66 5.04 -17.87
C GLY A 98 23.77 4.41 -18.72
N MET A 99 23.43 3.36 -19.47
CA MET A 99 24.31 2.71 -20.43
C MET A 99 23.55 2.46 -21.74
N PRO A 100 24.14 2.75 -22.92
CA PRO A 100 23.52 2.41 -24.20
C PRO A 100 23.27 0.91 -24.34
N ALA A 101 22.11 0.53 -24.93
CA ALA A 101 21.72 -0.86 -25.07
C ALA A 101 22.75 -1.72 -25.83
N ASP A 102 23.42 -1.12 -26.84
CA ASP A 102 24.46 -1.83 -27.59
C ASP A 102 25.65 -2.18 -26.70
N ARG A 103 26.04 -1.27 -25.81
CA ARG A 103 27.12 -1.52 -24.85
C ARG A 103 26.73 -2.58 -23.82
N CYS A 104 25.47 -2.54 -23.36
CA CYS A 104 24.92 -3.59 -22.47
C CYS A 104 24.94 -4.96 -23.17
N ARG A 105 24.65 -4.99 -24.48
CA ARG A 105 24.67 -6.23 -25.30
C ARG A 105 26.08 -6.81 -25.39
N GLU A 106 27.07 -5.99 -25.71
CA GLU A 106 28.48 -6.40 -25.74
C GLU A 106 28.95 -7.00 -24.40
N LEU A 107 28.60 -6.37 -23.28
CA LEU A 107 28.95 -6.85 -21.96
C LEU A 107 28.23 -8.16 -21.61
N ASN A 108 26.96 -8.29 -22.02
CA ASN A 108 26.22 -9.52 -21.81
C ASN A 108 26.78 -10.70 -22.60
N GLU A 109 27.19 -10.46 -23.86
CA GLU A 109 27.82 -11.48 -24.69
C GLU A 109 29.18 -11.90 -24.13
N ALA A 110 30.03 -10.96 -23.73
CA ALA A 110 31.30 -11.25 -23.07
C ALA A 110 31.11 -12.05 -21.77
N ALA A 111 30.05 -11.74 -21.00
CA ALA A 111 29.71 -12.52 -19.79
C ALA A 111 29.33 -13.96 -20.12
N LEU A 112 28.53 -14.18 -21.16
CA LEU A 112 28.14 -15.54 -21.61
C LEU A 112 29.36 -16.32 -22.10
N GLU A 113 30.22 -15.71 -22.92
CA GLU A 113 31.46 -16.35 -23.44
C GLU A 113 32.44 -16.73 -22.33
N SER A 114 32.55 -15.92 -21.27
CA SER A 114 33.41 -16.21 -20.12
C SER A 114 32.82 -17.21 -19.13
N GLY A 115 31.60 -17.70 -19.34
CA GLY A 115 30.88 -18.54 -18.40
C GLY A 115 30.42 -17.80 -17.15
N SER A 116 30.44 -16.46 -17.18
CA SER A 116 29.90 -15.63 -16.13
C SER A 116 28.37 -15.53 -16.21
N ALA A 117 27.74 -15.00 -15.19
CA ALA A 117 26.28 -14.86 -15.15
C ALA A 117 25.81 -13.78 -16.15
N GLY A 118 25.58 -14.14 -17.42
CA GLY A 118 24.90 -13.37 -18.45
C GLY A 118 23.42 -13.70 -18.53
N TYR A 119 22.63 -12.87 -19.22
CA TYR A 119 21.27 -13.20 -19.65
C TYR A 119 21.36 -13.94 -21.01
N GLU A 120 20.56 -14.97 -21.21
CA GLU A 120 20.40 -15.52 -22.56
C GLU A 120 19.97 -14.43 -23.53
N ARG A 121 20.43 -14.52 -24.78
CA ARG A 121 20.23 -13.45 -25.79
C ARG A 121 18.77 -13.04 -25.96
N GLU A 122 17.89 -14.02 -26.07
CA GLU A 122 16.46 -13.76 -26.23
C GLU A 122 15.87 -13.06 -25.00
N VAL A 123 16.25 -13.48 -23.79
CA VAL A 123 15.84 -12.85 -22.52
C VAL A 123 16.37 -11.42 -22.45
N PHE A 124 17.63 -11.20 -22.81
CA PHE A 124 18.24 -9.86 -22.82
C PHE A 124 17.48 -8.91 -23.75
N GLU A 125 17.24 -9.29 -25.01
CA GLU A 125 16.50 -8.44 -25.97
C GLU A 125 15.06 -8.17 -25.52
N ASN A 126 14.42 -9.14 -24.90
CA ASN A 126 13.09 -8.96 -24.33
C ASN A 126 13.10 -7.96 -23.17
N LEU A 127 14.12 -7.99 -22.31
CA LEU A 127 14.29 -7.03 -21.23
C LEU A 127 14.55 -5.61 -21.76
N VAL A 128 15.40 -5.47 -22.78
CA VAL A 128 15.63 -4.18 -23.45
C VAL A 128 14.34 -3.62 -24.05
N PHE A 129 13.55 -4.47 -24.73
CA PHE A 129 12.27 -4.06 -25.31
C PHE A 129 11.25 -3.59 -24.29
N ARG A 130 11.24 -4.22 -23.10
CA ARG A 130 10.30 -3.90 -22.01
C ARG A 130 10.82 -2.83 -21.05
N TYR A 131 12.02 -2.33 -21.27
CA TYR A 131 12.61 -1.31 -20.40
C TYR A 131 11.85 0.00 -20.49
N GLU A 132 11.38 0.49 -19.36
CA GLU A 132 10.71 1.78 -19.19
C GLU A 132 11.64 2.73 -18.43
N GLU A 133 12.32 3.62 -19.15
CA GLU A 133 13.29 4.57 -18.60
C GLU A 133 12.68 5.42 -17.48
N PRO A 134 13.40 5.61 -16.35
CA PRO A 134 12.98 6.54 -15.30
C PRO A 134 12.83 7.95 -15.81
N ASN A 135 11.80 8.65 -15.32
CA ASN A 135 11.52 10.02 -15.72
C ASN A 135 11.39 10.92 -14.47
N GLY A 136 12.33 11.84 -14.29
CA GLY A 136 12.37 12.76 -13.15
C GLY A 136 11.15 13.68 -13.00
N MET A 137 10.30 13.81 -14.03
CA MET A 137 9.01 14.50 -13.95
C MET A 137 7.93 13.65 -13.28
N SER A 138 8.14 12.35 -13.18
CA SER A 138 7.25 11.43 -12.47
C SER A 138 7.57 11.45 -10.99
N ARG A 139 6.55 11.66 -10.15
CA ARG A 139 6.71 11.75 -8.68
C ARG A 139 7.36 10.52 -8.03
N TRP A 140 7.21 9.34 -8.63
CA TRP A 140 7.78 8.09 -8.12
C TRP A 140 9.20 7.83 -8.58
N ASP A 141 9.65 8.54 -9.61
CA ASP A 141 11.04 8.52 -10.08
C ASP A 141 11.83 9.74 -9.58
N SER A 142 11.20 10.65 -8.81
CA SER A 142 11.82 11.89 -8.33
C SER A 142 12.18 11.82 -6.83
N PRO A 143 13.38 12.30 -6.43
CA PRO A 143 14.47 12.79 -7.27
C PRO A 143 15.15 11.67 -8.06
N LEU A 144 15.54 11.98 -9.29
CA LEU A 144 16.24 11.07 -10.21
C LEU A 144 17.70 11.48 -10.33
N PHE A 145 18.61 10.55 -10.07
CA PHE A 145 20.04 10.70 -10.26
C PHE A 145 20.49 9.79 -11.41
N THR A 146 20.74 10.35 -12.57
CA THR A 146 21.27 9.59 -13.72
C THR A 146 22.79 9.64 -13.69
N ILE A 147 23.41 8.48 -13.72
CA ILE A 147 24.87 8.29 -13.68
C ILE A 147 25.26 7.66 -15.00
N PRO A 148 26.05 8.33 -15.86
CA PRO A 148 26.66 7.71 -17.00
C PRO A 148 27.52 6.49 -16.59
N PHE A 149 27.52 5.46 -17.43
CA PHE A 149 28.24 4.20 -17.11
C PHE A 149 29.76 4.36 -17.04
N ASP A 150 30.32 5.42 -17.61
CA ASP A 150 31.72 5.78 -17.59
C ASP A 150 32.12 6.72 -16.45
N ASP A 151 31.17 7.17 -15.64
CA ASP A 151 31.48 7.92 -14.44
C ASP A 151 32.13 7.01 -13.39
N ALA A 152 33.23 7.49 -12.80
CA ALA A 152 34.00 6.74 -11.81
C ALA A 152 33.21 6.50 -10.49
N GLU A 153 32.38 7.47 -10.09
CA GLU A 153 31.65 7.47 -8.85
C GLU A 153 30.24 8.08 -9.02
N PRO A 154 29.25 7.53 -8.30
CA PRO A 154 27.94 8.14 -8.26
C PRO A 154 27.95 9.46 -7.46
N PRO A 155 26.97 10.37 -7.65
CA PRO A 155 26.86 11.61 -6.88
C PRO A 155 26.36 11.32 -5.44
N CYS A 156 27.19 10.62 -4.67
CA CYS A 156 26.84 10.08 -3.35
C CYS A 156 26.36 11.14 -2.37
N GLU A 157 26.98 12.35 -2.36
CA GLU A 157 26.58 13.42 -1.46
C GLU A 157 25.17 13.93 -1.78
N ALA A 158 24.87 14.17 -3.06
CA ALA A 158 23.54 14.63 -3.47
C ALA A 158 22.46 13.58 -3.18
N ILE A 159 22.77 12.28 -3.32
CA ILE A 159 21.87 11.18 -2.96
C ILE A 159 21.68 11.15 -1.43
N TRP A 160 22.76 11.32 -0.66
CA TRP A 160 22.69 11.40 0.79
C TRP A 160 21.80 12.56 1.24
N GLU A 161 22.00 13.76 0.71
CA GLU A 161 21.15 14.91 1.03
C GLU A 161 19.67 14.68 0.69
N ALA A 162 19.40 14.02 -0.43
CA ALA A 162 18.04 13.67 -0.81
C ALA A 162 17.37 12.71 0.17
N MET A 163 18.12 11.78 0.75
CA MET A 163 17.62 10.73 1.65
C MET A 163 17.66 11.14 3.12
N VAL A 164 18.73 11.76 3.57
CA VAL A 164 18.97 12.03 5.00
C VAL A 164 18.75 13.52 5.36
N GLY A 165 18.98 14.41 4.39
CA GLY A 165 18.96 15.87 4.57
C GLY A 165 20.33 16.46 4.87
N SER A 166 20.50 17.76 4.59
CA SER A 166 21.77 18.49 4.79
C SER A 166 22.02 18.86 6.25
N ASP A 167 20.96 19.14 7.01
CA ASP A 167 21.04 19.71 8.36
C ASP A 167 20.73 18.69 9.47
N GLY A 168 20.81 17.39 9.17
CA GLY A 168 20.42 16.32 10.08
C GLY A 168 18.92 16.31 10.43
N LYS A 169 18.14 17.20 9.89
CA LYS A 169 16.68 17.21 10.03
C LYS A 169 16.05 16.19 9.10
N ALA A 170 15.19 15.35 9.67
CA ALA A 170 14.45 14.39 8.86
C ALA A 170 13.64 15.10 7.77
N LYS A 171 13.79 14.66 6.52
CA LYS A 171 12.92 15.12 5.44
C LYS A 171 11.49 14.67 5.74
N VAL A 172 10.58 15.63 5.91
CA VAL A 172 9.17 15.32 6.21
C VAL A 172 8.50 14.73 4.98
N VAL A 173 8.22 13.45 5.02
CA VAL A 173 7.44 12.75 3.99
C VAL A 173 5.99 12.66 4.44
N ARG A 174 5.11 13.37 3.74
CA ARG A 174 3.67 13.28 4.02
C ARG A 174 3.08 12.04 3.34
N PRO A 175 2.32 11.21 4.07
CA PRO A 175 1.63 10.09 3.45
C PRO A 175 0.67 10.59 2.36
N ASN A 176 0.58 9.86 1.27
CA ASN A 176 -0.43 10.13 0.24
C ASN A 176 -1.74 9.46 0.68
N ALA A 177 -2.86 10.16 0.57
CA ALA A 177 -4.18 9.60 0.87
C ALA A 177 -4.47 8.29 0.10
N ALA A 178 -3.87 8.10 -1.08
CA ALA A 178 -3.98 6.87 -1.87
C ALA A 178 -3.15 5.69 -1.31
N THR A 179 -2.14 5.96 -0.47
CA THR A 179 -1.26 4.94 0.14
C THR A 179 -1.56 4.70 1.62
N VAL A 180 -2.40 5.53 2.22
CA VAL A 180 -2.94 5.23 3.55
C VAL A 180 -3.84 4.02 3.39
N LEU A 181 -3.38 2.87 3.86
CA LEU A 181 -4.25 1.72 4.03
C LEU A 181 -5.42 2.18 4.89
N LYS A 182 -6.62 2.18 4.30
CA LYS A 182 -7.83 2.29 5.11
C LYS A 182 -7.69 1.22 6.19
N PRO A 183 -7.84 1.55 7.48
CA PRO A 183 -7.78 0.54 8.52
C PRO A 183 -8.65 -0.62 8.05
N ALA A 184 -8.09 -1.83 8.11
CA ALA A 184 -8.88 -3.04 7.85
C ALA A 184 -10.15 -2.86 8.67
N THR A 185 -11.31 -2.96 8.02
CA THR A 185 -12.61 -2.84 8.66
C THR A 185 -12.49 -3.59 9.97
N GLU A 186 -12.63 -2.92 11.11
CA GLU A 186 -12.39 -3.54 12.42
C GLU A 186 -13.06 -4.89 12.40
N GLN A 187 -12.38 -5.96 12.76
CA GLN A 187 -12.92 -7.32 12.69
C GLN A 187 -14.31 -7.40 13.36
N ASN A 188 -14.58 -6.48 14.27
CA ASN A 188 -15.83 -6.31 14.96
C ASN A 188 -16.90 -5.49 14.21
N TYR A 189 -16.55 -4.71 13.17
CA TYR A 189 -17.52 -3.82 12.52
C TYR A 189 -18.68 -4.57 11.89
N LEU A 190 -18.39 -5.61 11.13
CA LEU A 190 -19.44 -6.42 10.49
C LEU A 190 -20.29 -7.14 11.53
N TYR A 191 -19.69 -7.57 12.62
CA TYR A 191 -20.41 -8.15 13.76
C TYR A 191 -21.31 -7.11 14.44
N GLU A 192 -20.78 -5.91 14.72
CA GLU A 192 -21.56 -4.82 15.34
C GLU A 192 -22.68 -4.33 14.41
N LEU A 193 -22.44 -4.24 13.10
CA LEU A 193 -23.45 -3.90 12.10
C LEU A 193 -24.57 -4.93 12.09
N ASP A 194 -24.25 -6.22 12.06
CA ASP A 194 -25.21 -7.32 12.07
C ASP A 194 -25.99 -7.36 13.39
N LYS A 195 -25.30 -7.32 14.51
CA LYS A 195 -25.87 -7.34 15.85
C LYS A 195 -26.82 -6.17 16.09
N THR A 196 -26.33 -4.93 15.85
CA THR A 196 -27.12 -3.71 16.09
C THR A 196 -28.39 -3.65 15.24
N THR A 197 -28.29 -4.00 13.96
CA THR A 197 -29.47 -4.03 13.08
C THR A 197 -30.43 -5.15 13.45
N SER A 198 -29.94 -6.30 13.93
CA SER A 198 -30.76 -7.40 14.42
C SER A 198 -31.53 -7.04 15.71
N GLU A 199 -30.85 -6.38 16.66
CA GLU A 199 -31.45 -5.88 17.89
C GLU A 199 -32.64 -4.95 17.61
N ILE A 200 -32.50 -4.02 16.65
CA ILE A 200 -33.55 -3.08 16.26
C ILE A 200 -34.76 -3.81 15.62
N ILE A 201 -34.49 -4.76 14.73
CA ILE A 201 -35.58 -5.57 14.15
C ILE A 201 -36.33 -6.38 15.24
N SER A 202 -35.59 -6.93 16.20
CA SER A 202 -36.20 -7.66 17.32
C SER A 202 -37.09 -6.76 18.18
N LEU A 203 -36.67 -5.51 18.44
CA LEU A 203 -37.49 -4.52 19.15
C LEU A 203 -38.82 -4.24 18.43
N ILE A 204 -38.77 -4.04 17.10
CA ILE A 204 -39.99 -3.83 16.29
C ILE A 204 -40.90 -5.05 16.36
N THR A 205 -40.35 -6.26 16.23
CA THR A 205 -41.12 -7.49 16.26
C THR A 205 -41.76 -7.73 17.63
N THR A 206 -41.03 -7.50 18.72
CA THR A 206 -41.55 -7.62 20.08
C THR A 206 -42.66 -6.62 20.32
N TRP A 207 -42.47 -5.35 19.91
CA TRP A 207 -43.51 -4.34 20.05
C TRP A 207 -44.80 -4.75 19.31
N GLN A 208 -44.72 -5.28 18.09
CA GLN A 208 -45.87 -5.77 17.33
C GLN A 208 -46.59 -6.96 18.01
N GLN A 209 -45.85 -7.82 18.71
CA GLN A 209 -46.41 -8.92 19.47
C GLN A 209 -47.14 -8.44 20.72
N ASP A 210 -46.60 -7.40 21.38
CA ASP A 210 -47.17 -6.83 22.60
C ASP A 210 -48.42 -5.94 22.34
N HIS A 211 -48.56 -5.44 21.10
CA HIS A 211 -49.62 -4.51 20.69
C HIS A 211 -50.42 -5.05 19.46
N PRO A 212 -51.09 -6.20 19.63
CA PRO A 212 -51.81 -6.82 18.51
C PRO A 212 -53.02 -5.96 18.11
N GLY A 213 -53.02 -5.52 16.83
CA GLY A 213 -54.12 -4.71 16.28
C GLY A 213 -53.91 -3.19 16.35
N GLU A 214 -52.84 -2.70 16.95
CA GLU A 214 -52.44 -1.31 16.86
C GLU A 214 -51.64 -1.12 15.56
N GLY A 215 -52.17 -0.35 14.62
CA GLY A 215 -51.56 -0.15 13.30
C GLY A 215 -50.39 0.78 13.30
N SER A 216 -50.39 1.87 14.08
CA SER A 216 -49.33 2.87 14.13
C SER A 216 -48.82 3.03 15.58
N GLY A 217 -47.53 3.24 15.73
CA GLY A 217 -46.92 3.46 17.03
C GLY A 217 -45.50 4.03 16.94
N GLN A 218 -45.00 4.44 18.09
CA GLN A 218 -43.63 4.94 18.21
C GLN A 218 -42.87 4.04 19.16
N ILE A 219 -41.71 3.59 18.72
CA ILE A 219 -40.79 2.76 19.53
C ILE A 219 -39.56 3.61 19.84
N LYS A 220 -39.36 3.97 21.11
CA LYS A 220 -38.15 4.59 21.54
C LYS A 220 -37.07 3.53 21.78
N LEU A 221 -35.88 3.73 21.15
CA LEU A 221 -34.75 2.82 21.35
C LEU A 221 -34.16 2.98 22.76
N PRO A 222 -33.80 1.89 23.43
CA PRO A 222 -33.10 1.96 24.72
C PRO A 222 -31.81 2.75 24.65
N GLU A 223 -31.52 3.52 25.70
CA GLU A 223 -30.28 4.32 25.83
C GLU A 223 -30.06 5.40 24.77
N THR A 224 -31.10 5.76 23.99
CA THR A 224 -31.01 6.79 22.95
C THR A 224 -32.31 7.58 22.87
N ASP A 225 -32.26 8.74 22.18
CA ASP A 225 -33.48 9.52 21.86
C ASP A 225 -34.04 9.18 20.47
N LEU A 226 -33.57 8.10 19.87
CA LEU A 226 -34.03 7.67 18.55
C LEU A 226 -35.43 7.01 18.64
N ILE A 227 -36.30 7.38 17.73
CA ILE A 227 -37.68 6.91 17.65
C ILE A 227 -37.89 6.24 16.28
N ILE A 228 -38.49 5.06 16.29
CA ILE A 228 -38.98 4.38 15.09
C ILE A 228 -40.49 4.65 15.01
N GLU A 229 -40.89 5.19 13.85
CA GLU A 229 -42.29 5.48 13.55
C GLU A 229 -42.89 4.32 12.73
N LEU A 230 -43.76 3.54 13.34
CA LEU A 230 -44.43 2.42 12.67
C LEU A 230 -45.57 2.91 11.80
N PRO A 231 -45.72 2.39 10.55
CA PRO A 231 -46.81 2.72 9.67
C PRO A 231 -48.13 2.14 10.12
N ALA A 232 -49.24 2.65 9.60
CA ALA A 232 -50.58 2.17 9.93
C ALA A 232 -50.78 0.67 9.60
N GLU A 233 -50.10 0.17 8.56
CA GLU A 233 -50.06 -1.26 8.25
C GLU A 233 -48.73 -1.82 8.76
N PRO A 234 -48.74 -2.71 9.78
CA PRO A 234 -47.53 -3.19 10.41
C PRO A 234 -46.67 -4.02 9.44
N PRO A 235 -45.39 -3.70 9.29
CA PRO A 235 -44.50 -4.40 8.37
C PRO A 235 -44.29 -5.87 8.79
N SER A 236 -44.38 -6.77 7.83
CA SER A 236 -44.14 -8.20 8.07
C SER A 236 -42.63 -8.44 8.40
N LEU A 237 -42.33 -9.52 9.13
CA LEU A 237 -40.98 -9.94 9.45
C LEU A 237 -40.10 -10.08 8.17
N SER A 238 -40.69 -10.56 7.08
CA SER A 238 -39.99 -10.70 5.79
C SER A 238 -39.61 -9.35 5.18
N GLN A 239 -40.46 -8.31 5.33
CA GLN A 239 -40.14 -6.95 4.90
C GLN A 239 -39.00 -6.35 5.76
N LEU A 240 -39.10 -6.48 7.09
CA LEU A 240 -38.05 -6.00 8.00
C LEU A 240 -36.69 -6.66 7.74
N GLN A 241 -36.68 -7.98 7.51
CA GLN A 241 -35.45 -8.70 7.15
C GLN A 241 -34.88 -8.29 5.78
N ARG A 242 -35.74 -7.91 4.84
CA ARG A 242 -35.29 -7.38 3.53
C ARG A 242 -34.67 -6.00 3.68
N LEU A 243 -35.26 -5.11 4.50
CA LEU A 243 -34.69 -3.79 4.82
C LEU A 243 -33.32 -3.91 5.47
N ARG A 244 -33.22 -4.79 6.49
CA ARG A 244 -31.94 -5.06 7.15
C ARG A 244 -30.88 -5.53 6.17
N ARG A 245 -31.17 -6.50 5.30
CA ARG A 245 -30.21 -6.99 4.29
C ARG A 245 -29.76 -5.91 3.34
N ARG A 246 -30.68 -5.04 2.87
CA ARG A 246 -30.32 -3.90 2.01
C ARG A 246 -29.39 -2.92 2.73
N PHE A 247 -29.74 -2.52 3.95
CA PHE A 247 -28.93 -1.61 4.74
C PHE A 247 -27.54 -2.18 5.02
N THR A 248 -27.45 -3.44 5.42
CA THR A 248 -26.19 -4.13 5.69
C THR A 248 -25.32 -4.20 4.43
N ALA A 249 -25.91 -4.52 3.27
CA ALA A 249 -25.19 -4.55 2.00
C ALA A 249 -24.59 -3.19 1.61
N LEU A 250 -25.36 -2.09 1.79
CA LEU A 250 -24.93 -0.71 1.51
C LEU A 250 -23.79 -0.26 2.43
N ASN A 251 -23.81 -0.70 3.69
CA ASN A 251 -22.85 -0.25 4.70
C ASN A 251 -21.70 -1.21 4.95
N ARG A 252 -21.64 -2.34 4.26
CA ARG A 252 -20.63 -3.39 4.48
C ARG A 252 -19.18 -2.92 4.32
N GLN A 253 -18.95 -1.91 3.48
CA GLN A 253 -17.61 -1.37 3.18
C GLN A 253 -17.25 -0.14 4.01
N HIS A 254 -18.14 0.30 4.91
CA HIS A 254 -17.91 1.44 5.80
C HIS A 254 -17.40 0.96 7.15
N SER A 255 -16.78 1.85 7.92
CA SER A 255 -16.43 1.64 9.32
C SER A 255 -17.16 2.71 10.14
N LEU A 256 -18.28 2.33 10.76
CA LEU A 256 -19.16 3.21 11.54
C LEU A 256 -19.15 2.79 13.01
N SER A 257 -19.23 3.77 13.91
CA SER A 257 -19.44 3.46 15.32
C SER A 257 -20.83 2.87 15.56
N LYS A 258 -21.00 2.09 16.63
CA LYS A 258 -22.29 1.50 17.03
C LYS A 258 -23.41 2.55 17.12
N ALA A 259 -23.13 3.71 17.70
CA ALA A 259 -24.09 4.83 17.80
C ALA A 259 -24.51 5.31 16.40
N ARG A 260 -23.56 5.43 15.47
CA ARG A 260 -23.86 5.87 14.11
C ARG A 260 -24.62 4.82 13.30
N ILE A 261 -24.35 3.53 13.52
CA ILE A 261 -25.14 2.44 12.91
C ILE A 261 -26.60 2.52 13.36
N ARG A 262 -26.85 2.69 14.68
CA ARG A 262 -28.20 2.85 15.23
C ARG A 262 -28.95 4.01 14.58
N HIS A 263 -28.32 5.17 14.54
CA HIS A 263 -28.91 6.38 13.96
C HIS A 263 -29.28 6.19 12.49
N LEU A 264 -28.31 5.77 11.68
CA LEU A 264 -28.53 5.59 10.24
C LEU A 264 -29.55 4.49 9.91
N PHE A 265 -29.62 3.43 10.74
CA PHE A 265 -30.55 2.36 10.49
C PHE A 265 -31.98 2.74 10.88
N VAL A 266 -32.16 3.52 11.95
CA VAL A 266 -33.47 4.08 12.33
C VAL A 266 -33.96 5.05 11.28
N ASP A 267 -33.11 5.98 10.83
CA ASP A 267 -33.47 6.91 9.74
C ASP A 267 -33.87 6.13 8.48
N TYR A 268 -33.10 5.10 8.12
CA TYR A 268 -33.37 4.28 6.94
C TYR A 268 -34.72 3.53 7.02
N ILE A 269 -35.07 3.02 8.21
CA ILE A 269 -36.35 2.37 8.45
C ILE A 269 -37.49 3.38 8.36
N ASN A 270 -37.37 4.53 9.04
CA ASN A 270 -38.39 5.57 9.04
C ASN A 270 -38.65 6.11 7.61
N ASP A 271 -37.59 6.30 6.84
CA ASP A 271 -37.71 6.71 5.42
C ASP A 271 -38.43 5.67 4.57
N ASP A 272 -38.20 4.39 4.79
CA ASP A 272 -38.90 3.31 4.05
C ASP A 272 -40.36 3.18 4.46
N PHE A 273 -40.70 3.43 5.72
CA PHE A 273 -42.07 3.40 6.22
C PHE A 273 -42.94 4.60 5.81
N GLN A 274 -42.31 5.73 5.44
CA GLN A 274 -43.01 6.93 4.96
C GLN A 274 -43.28 6.91 3.45
N ARG A 275 -42.73 5.93 2.72
CA ARG A 275 -42.95 5.74 1.27
C ARG A 275 -44.15 4.89 0.98
#